data_5548e3bab52a60602c0b6217552d34fe
#
_entry.id   5548e3bab52a60602c0b6217552d34fe
#
_cell.length_a   1.000
_cell.length_b   1.000
_cell.length_c   1.000
_cell.angle_alpha   90.00
_cell.angle_beta   90.00
_cell.angle_gamma   90.00
#
_symmetry.space_group_name_H-M   'P 1'
#
loop_
_entity.id
_entity.type
_entity.pdbx_description
1 polymer ?
#
loop_
_entity_poly.entity_id
_entity_poly.type
_entity_poly.pdbx_seq_one_letter_code
_entity_poly.pdbx_strand_id
1 'polypeptide(L)'
;YNNADFNVSDYYETASNGKLHMNSVYLFDKGGSIQLSHPRGYYAEYSDENPEGYTDNGEKSQRMYELKTDWSEAINRAISAGNVITNYDGTKKYNFSELDKNNDGAIDAITIIYKNTTQSISVGWSSPLWNYKDYADYVKINADGKTITSKNYVQVTNSYNYLYKDNRKNVILPMAVATHEMGHILGFKDLYNSSNS
;
A
#
# COMPACT_ATOMS: atom_id res chain seq x y z
N TYR A 1 22.26 10.09 -10.79
CA TYR A 1 20.82 10.42 -10.68
C TYR A 1 20.56 10.88 -9.25
N ASN A 2 20.59 12.17 -9.02
CA ASN A 2 19.98 12.80 -7.86
C ASN A 2 18.48 12.87 -8.12
N ASN A 3 17.78 11.73 -8.05
CA ASN A 3 16.35 11.68 -8.28
C ASN A 3 15.60 11.65 -6.95
N ALA A 4 15.75 12.71 -6.19
CA ALA A 4 14.79 13.03 -5.15
C ALA A 4 13.41 13.41 -5.71
N ASP A 5 13.30 13.62 -7.03
CA ASP A 5 12.22 14.42 -7.59
C ASP A 5 11.30 13.69 -8.56
N PHE A 6 11.53 12.41 -8.91
CA PHE A 6 10.62 11.68 -9.76
C PHE A 6 9.80 10.67 -8.95
N ASN A 7 8.51 10.91 -8.84
CA ASN A 7 7.54 10.11 -8.08
C ASN A 7 6.34 9.69 -8.96
N VAL A 8 5.42 8.92 -8.40
CA VAL A 8 4.22 8.44 -9.12
C VAL A 8 3.38 9.60 -9.66
N SER A 9 3.25 10.69 -8.92
CA SER A 9 2.51 11.89 -9.36
C SER A 9 3.17 12.51 -10.57
N ASP A 10 4.47 12.74 -10.54
CA ASP A 10 5.23 13.33 -11.66
C ASP A 10 5.16 12.46 -12.92
N TYR A 11 5.18 11.13 -12.75
CA TYR A 11 4.99 10.22 -13.87
C TYR A 11 3.65 10.46 -14.55
N TYR A 12 2.55 10.44 -13.80
CA TYR A 12 1.21 10.59 -14.38
C TYR A 12 0.93 12.01 -14.87
N GLU A 13 1.46 13.02 -14.22
CA GLU A 13 1.40 14.40 -14.70
C GLU A 13 2.09 14.53 -16.07
N THR A 14 3.30 14.00 -16.19
CA THR A 14 4.06 14.00 -17.44
C THR A 14 3.36 13.17 -18.51
N ALA A 15 2.93 11.95 -18.21
CA ALA A 15 2.27 11.05 -19.15
C ALA A 15 0.93 11.59 -19.65
N SER A 16 0.25 12.40 -18.88
CA SER A 16 -1.03 13.03 -19.23
C SER A 16 -0.89 14.43 -19.86
N ASN A 17 0.33 14.90 -20.11
CA ASN A 17 0.61 16.28 -20.51
C ASN A 17 0.02 17.32 -19.54
N GLY A 18 0.22 17.14 -18.25
CA GLY A 18 -0.23 18.04 -17.20
C GLY A 18 -1.73 18.01 -16.91
N LYS A 19 -2.48 17.02 -17.40
CA LYS A 19 -3.93 16.93 -17.18
C LYS A 19 -4.31 16.19 -15.89
N LEU A 20 -3.46 15.27 -15.44
CA LEU A 20 -3.68 14.49 -14.24
C LEU A 20 -2.73 14.94 -13.13
N HIS A 21 -3.28 15.53 -12.10
CA HIS A 21 -2.54 15.90 -10.89
C HIS A 21 -2.97 14.99 -9.75
N MET A 22 -2.02 14.24 -9.21
CA MET A 22 -2.24 13.35 -8.07
C MET A 22 -1.68 13.99 -6.81
N ASN A 23 -2.51 14.14 -5.79
CA ASN A 23 -2.07 14.61 -4.49
C ASN A 23 -2.05 13.43 -3.51
N SER A 24 -0.89 13.16 -2.93
CA SER A 24 -0.75 12.17 -1.86
C SER A 24 -0.68 12.84 -0.50
N VAL A 25 -1.36 12.24 0.46
CA VAL A 25 -1.25 12.61 1.87
C VAL A 25 -0.81 11.39 2.67
N TYR A 26 -0.21 11.61 3.81
CA TYR A 26 0.48 10.59 4.57
C TYR A 26 -0.06 10.54 6.00
N LEU A 27 -0.32 9.34 6.49
CA LEU A 27 -0.61 9.07 7.89
C LEU A 27 0.59 8.30 8.48
N PHE A 28 1.28 8.95 9.40
CA PHE A 28 2.39 8.34 10.13
C PHE A 28 2.11 8.37 11.62
N ASP A 29 2.56 7.36 12.35
CA ASP A 29 2.71 7.44 13.79
C ASP A 29 4.01 8.18 14.18
N LYS A 30 4.25 8.34 15.47
CA LYS A 30 5.47 9.01 15.98
C LYS A 30 6.77 8.30 15.57
N GLY A 31 6.70 7.03 15.19
CA GLY A 31 7.82 6.24 14.68
C GLY A 31 7.97 6.31 13.15
N GLY A 32 7.08 7.03 12.46
CA GLY A 32 7.05 7.10 11.00
C GLY A 32 6.47 5.87 10.32
N SER A 33 5.86 4.94 11.08
CA SER A 33 5.17 3.76 10.56
C SER A 33 4.04 3.34 11.48
N ILE A 34 3.02 2.69 10.93
CA ILE A 34 1.90 2.13 11.67
C ILE A 34 2.13 0.63 11.83
N GLN A 35 2.08 0.15 13.06
CA GLN A 35 2.27 -1.26 13.38
C GLN A 35 1.00 -2.06 13.16
N LEU A 36 1.08 -3.13 12.37
CA LEU A 36 0.04 -4.15 12.26
C LEU A 36 0.06 -5.10 13.47
N SER A 37 -1.03 -5.86 13.66
CA SER A 37 -1.20 -6.76 14.80
C SER A 37 -0.30 -8.00 14.71
N HIS A 38 0.00 -8.44 13.48
CA HIS A 38 0.81 -9.61 13.24
C HIS A 38 2.14 -9.26 12.55
N PRO A 39 3.20 -10.04 12.80
CA PRO A 39 4.46 -9.88 12.10
C PRO A 39 4.31 -10.27 10.62
N ARG A 40 5.24 -9.80 9.80
CA ARG A 40 5.23 -10.06 8.35
C ARG A 40 5.15 -11.55 8.01
N GLY A 41 5.86 -12.40 8.76
CA GLY A 41 5.90 -13.85 8.54
C GLY A 41 4.53 -14.52 8.62
N TYR A 42 3.66 -14.01 9.46
CA TYR A 42 2.27 -14.48 9.57
C TYR A 42 1.51 -14.43 8.24
N TYR A 43 1.77 -13.43 7.41
CA TYR A 43 1.12 -13.24 6.10
C TYR A 43 1.87 -13.89 4.94
N ALA A 44 2.95 -14.62 5.20
CA ALA A 44 3.73 -15.34 4.21
C ALA A 44 3.51 -16.86 4.34
N GLU A 45 3.97 -17.61 3.36
CA GLU A 45 3.89 -19.07 3.37
C GLU A 45 4.79 -19.66 4.46
N TYR A 46 4.36 -20.79 5.02
CA TYR A 46 5.15 -21.55 5.98
C TYR A 46 6.47 -22.02 5.35
N SER A 47 7.53 -21.93 6.12
CA SER A 47 8.81 -22.61 5.85
C SER A 47 9.50 -22.87 7.19
N ASP A 48 10.59 -23.65 7.17
CA ASP A 48 11.38 -23.87 8.39
C ASP A 48 11.94 -22.57 8.97
N GLU A 49 12.20 -21.58 8.09
CA GLU A 49 12.64 -20.24 8.48
C GLU A 49 11.46 -19.30 8.88
N ASN A 50 10.24 -19.70 8.54
CA ASN A 50 9.02 -18.95 8.82
C ASN A 50 7.91 -19.84 9.40
N PRO A 51 8.07 -20.37 10.63
CA PRO A 51 7.12 -21.30 11.21
C PRO A 51 5.74 -20.68 11.53
N GLU A 52 5.61 -19.36 11.50
CA GLU A 52 4.34 -18.65 11.71
C GLU A 52 3.51 -18.52 10.41
N GLY A 53 4.07 -18.94 9.28
CA GLY A 53 3.45 -18.83 7.96
C GLY A 53 2.20 -19.70 7.78
N TYR A 54 1.39 -19.40 6.77
CA TYR A 54 0.23 -20.21 6.41
C TYR A 54 0.65 -21.48 5.67
N THR A 55 -0.10 -22.57 5.86
CA THR A 55 0.23 -23.90 5.34
C THR A 55 -0.63 -24.31 4.15
N ASP A 56 -1.79 -23.67 3.98
CA ASP A 56 -2.71 -23.99 2.90
C ASP A 56 -3.47 -22.75 2.38
N ASN A 57 -4.26 -22.95 1.33
CA ASN A 57 -5.03 -21.87 0.70
C ASN A 57 -6.18 -21.35 1.56
N GLY A 58 -6.71 -22.15 2.48
CA GLY A 58 -7.75 -21.73 3.41
C GLY A 58 -7.19 -20.73 4.42
N GLU A 59 -6.09 -21.07 5.06
CA GLU A 59 -5.37 -20.15 5.95
C GLU A 59 -4.89 -18.89 5.22
N LYS A 60 -4.36 -19.03 4.00
CA LYS A 60 -3.95 -17.90 3.17
C LYS A 60 -5.11 -16.93 2.95
N SER A 61 -6.28 -17.43 2.58
CA SER A 61 -7.47 -16.60 2.34
C SER A 61 -7.96 -15.91 3.60
N GLN A 62 -7.95 -16.62 4.72
CA GLN A 62 -8.28 -16.06 6.02
C GLN A 62 -7.33 -14.92 6.39
N ARG A 63 -6.01 -15.14 6.29
CA ARG A 63 -5.00 -14.14 6.64
C ARG A 63 -5.01 -12.92 5.70
N MET A 64 -5.41 -13.10 4.46
CA MET A 64 -5.65 -11.99 3.54
C MET A 64 -6.84 -11.11 4.00
N TYR A 65 -7.89 -11.71 4.50
CA TYR A 65 -9.02 -10.97 5.08
C TYR A 65 -8.62 -10.26 6.38
N GLU A 66 -7.91 -10.95 7.25
CA GLU A 66 -7.39 -10.39 8.50
C GLU A 66 -6.46 -9.19 8.25
N LEU A 67 -5.59 -9.28 7.25
CA LEU A 67 -4.72 -8.18 6.85
C LEU A 67 -5.50 -6.91 6.50
N LYS A 68 -6.57 -7.04 5.73
CA LYS A 68 -7.44 -5.91 5.35
C LYS A 68 -8.16 -5.29 6.54
N THR A 69 -8.59 -6.12 7.48
CA THR A 69 -9.21 -5.66 8.74
C THR A 69 -8.16 -4.97 9.61
N ASP A 70 -6.98 -5.53 9.72
CA ASP A 70 -5.88 -4.97 10.52
C ASP A 70 -5.42 -3.60 10.00
N TRP A 71 -5.49 -3.33 8.69
CA TRP A 71 -5.27 -1.96 8.19
C TRP A 71 -6.25 -0.95 8.79
N SER A 72 -7.54 -1.29 8.81
CA SER A 72 -8.55 -0.42 9.40
C SER A 72 -8.28 -0.15 10.87
N GLU A 73 -7.98 -1.19 11.61
CA GLU A 73 -7.68 -1.10 13.04
C GLU A 73 -6.41 -0.30 13.30
N ALA A 74 -5.35 -0.55 12.54
CA ALA A 74 -4.08 0.16 12.68
C ALA A 74 -4.22 1.66 12.36
N ILE A 75 -4.94 2.00 11.29
CA ILE A 75 -5.25 3.39 10.92
C ILE A 75 -6.06 4.05 12.04
N ASN A 76 -7.11 3.40 12.54
CA ASN A 76 -7.97 3.96 13.58
C ASN A 76 -7.22 4.10 14.92
N ARG A 77 -6.33 3.17 15.26
CA ARG A 77 -5.43 3.32 16.43
C ARG A 77 -4.53 4.54 16.29
N ALA A 78 -3.94 4.74 15.10
CA ALA A 78 -3.08 5.89 14.83
C ALA A 78 -3.85 7.22 14.97
N ILE A 79 -5.05 7.31 14.41
CA ILE A 79 -5.91 8.49 14.52
C ILE A 79 -6.28 8.74 15.99
N SER A 80 -6.68 7.71 16.72
CA SER A 80 -7.05 7.82 18.15
C SER A 80 -5.86 8.24 19.03
N ALA A 81 -4.64 7.92 18.62
CA ALA A 81 -3.41 8.36 19.26
C ALA A 81 -3.03 9.82 18.93
N GLY A 82 -3.85 10.52 18.13
CA GLY A 82 -3.67 11.92 17.75
C GLY A 82 -2.79 12.11 16.50
N ASN A 83 -2.55 11.05 15.73
CA ASN A 83 -1.88 11.20 14.44
C ASN A 83 -2.83 11.89 13.43
N VAL A 84 -2.24 12.67 12.56
CA VAL A 84 -2.97 13.47 11.56
C VAL A 84 -2.45 13.16 10.17
N ILE A 85 -3.27 13.37 9.16
CA ILE A 85 -2.84 13.28 7.77
C ILE A 85 -2.12 14.57 7.40
N THR A 86 -0.97 14.42 6.76
CA THR A 86 -0.15 15.56 6.31
C THR A 86 0.31 15.37 4.86
N ASN A 87 0.78 16.45 4.23
CA ASN A 87 1.64 16.33 3.06
C ASN A 87 2.98 15.69 3.46
N TYR A 88 3.83 15.39 2.47
CA TYR A 88 5.09 14.66 2.67
C TYR A 88 6.02 15.30 3.71
N ASP A 89 6.14 16.61 3.73
CA ASP A 89 7.03 17.35 4.65
C ASP A 89 6.39 17.69 6.00
N GLY A 90 5.14 17.29 6.23
CA GLY A 90 4.41 17.51 7.48
C GLY A 90 3.96 18.96 7.72
N THR A 91 4.17 19.86 6.77
CA THR A 91 3.85 21.29 6.94
C THR A 91 2.36 21.59 6.82
N LYS A 92 1.62 20.80 6.06
CA LYS A 92 0.17 20.94 5.87
C LYS A 92 -0.57 19.73 6.44
N LYS A 93 -1.57 20.01 7.28
CA LYS A 93 -2.50 19.01 7.81
C LYS A 93 -3.78 19.00 7.00
N TYR A 94 -4.42 17.83 6.94
CA TYR A 94 -5.69 17.62 6.25
C TYR A 94 -6.67 16.90 7.17
N ASN A 95 -7.95 17.11 6.94
CA ASN A 95 -9.01 16.27 7.48
C ASN A 95 -9.28 15.10 6.52
N PHE A 96 -9.70 13.96 7.02
CA PHE A 96 -10.05 12.82 6.16
C PHE A 96 -11.19 13.14 5.20
N SER A 97 -12.13 13.99 5.60
CA SER A 97 -13.22 14.46 4.75
C SER A 97 -12.77 15.27 3.52
N GLU A 98 -11.57 15.85 3.56
CA GLU A 98 -11.00 16.55 2.40
C GLU A 98 -10.51 15.61 1.30
N LEU A 99 -10.37 14.30 1.60
CA LEU A 99 -9.96 13.26 0.65
C LEU A 99 -11.14 12.68 -0.15
N ASP A 100 -12.36 12.95 0.30
CA ASP A 100 -13.61 12.60 -0.39
C ASP A 100 -14.13 13.84 -1.13
N LYS A 101 -13.51 14.17 -2.25
CA LYS A 101 -13.80 15.41 -2.98
C LYS A 101 -15.13 15.38 -3.72
N ASN A 102 -15.62 14.22 -4.08
CA ASN A 102 -16.90 14.04 -4.75
C ASN A 102 -18.07 13.82 -3.77
N ASN A 103 -17.78 13.77 -2.46
CA ASN A 103 -18.74 13.56 -1.36
C ASN A 103 -19.57 12.27 -1.48
N ASP A 104 -18.96 11.20 -1.93
CA ASP A 104 -19.62 9.89 -2.01
C ASP A 104 -19.40 9.02 -0.77
N GLY A 105 -18.72 9.53 0.25
CA GLY A 105 -18.46 8.84 1.52
C GLY A 105 -17.21 7.95 1.48
N ALA A 106 -16.43 8.01 0.39
CA ALA A 106 -15.23 7.21 0.23
C ALA A 106 -14.06 8.03 -0.30
N ILE A 107 -12.85 7.73 0.16
CA ILE A 107 -11.63 8.19 -0.48
C ILE A 107 -11.33 7.32 -1.70
N ASP A 108 -10.71 7.91 -2.71
CA ASP A 108 -10.51 7.22 -4.00
C ASP A 108 -9.57 6.02 -3.88
N ALA A 109 -8.46 6.17 -3.14
CA ALA A 109 -7.51 5.10 -2.92
C ALA A 109 -6.67 5.28 -1.67
N ILE A 110 -6.26 4.16 -1.08
CA ILE A 110 -5.22 4.08 -0.05
C ILE A 110 -4.02 3.34 -0.62
N THR A 111 -2.83 3.88 -0.42
CA THR A 111 -1.59 3.16 -0.71
C THR A 111 -0.99 2.63 0.59
N ILE A 112 -0.85 1.32 0.68
CA ILE A 112 -0.23 0.61 1.80
C ILE A 112 1.20 0.26 1.41
N ILE A 113 2.17 0.78 2.13
CA ILE A 113 3.59 0.52 1.89
C ILE A 113 4.13 -0.32 3.05
N TYR A 114 4.43 -1.60 2.78
CA TYR A 114 5.00 -2.48 3.79
C TYR A 114 6.48 -2.21 3.96
N LYS A 115 6.88 -1.91 5.20
CA LYS A 115 8.29 -1.84 5.56
C LYS A 115 8.87 -3.25 5.60
N ASN A 116 9.92 -3.46 4.85
CA ASN A 116 10.66 -4.73 4.92
C ASN A 116 11.47 -4.85 6.20
N THR A 117 11.52 -6.09 6.67
CA THR A 117 12.50 -6.54 7.64
C THR A 117 13.73 -7.10 6.92
N THR A 118 14.83 -7.25 7.64
CA THR A 118 16.04 -7.92 7.16
C THR A 118 15.86 -9.43 6.95
N GLN A 119 14.74 -10.00 7.37
CA GLN A 119 14.41 -11.40 7.18
C GLN A 119 14.05 -11.67 5.72
N SER A 120 14.70 -12.69 5.17
CA SER A 120 14.46 -13.20 3.82
C SER A 120 13.19 -14.06 3.77
N ILE A 121 12.03 -13.47 4.06
CA ILE A 121 10.76 -14.16 3.88
C ILE A 121 10.31 -13.96 2.45
N SER A 122 10.27 -15.03 1.69
CA SER A 122 9.74 -15.02 0.32
C SER A 122 8.24 -14.78 0.35
N VAL A 123 7.79 -13.85 -0.48
CA VAL A 123 6.37 -13.60 -0.72
C VAL A 123 6.06 -14.16 -2.11
N GLY A 124 5.43 -15.31 -2.17
CA GLY A 124 5.03 -15.95 -3.43
C GLY A 124 3.94 -15.16 -4.15
N TRP A 125 3.77 -15.45 -5.43
CA TRP A 125 2.68 -14.95 -6.24
C TRP A 125 1.33 -15.13 -5.51
N SER A 126 0.50 -14.10 -5.56
CA SER A 126 -0.82 -14.08 -4.91
C SER A 126 -0.83 -14.26 -3.38
N SER A 127 0.30 -14.10 -2.69
CA SER A 127 0.31 -14.07 -1.21
C SER A 127 -0.38 -12.80 -0.67
N PRO A 128 -0.81 -12.78 0.60
CA PRO A 128 -1.41 -11.59 1.20
C PRO A 128 -0.59 -10.30 1.07
N LEU A 129 0.73 -10.40 1.03
CA LEU A 129 1.64 -9.26 0.90
C LEU A 129 2.14 -9.01 -0.53
N TRP A 130 1.58 -9.70 -1.53
CA TRP A 130 1.94 -9.46 -2.92
C TRP A 130 1.54 -8.04 -3.34
N ASN A 131 2.34 -7.41 -4.19
CA ASN A 131 2.03 -6.10 -4.73
C ASN A 131 0.85 -6.20 -5.69
N TYR A 132 -0.23 -5.50 -5.42
CA TYR A 132 -1.39 -5.46 -6.31
C TYR A 132 -2.37 -4.35 -5.93
N LYS A 133 -3.29 -4.06 -6.84
CA LYS A 133 -4.46 -3.20 -6.63
C LYS A 133 -5.72 -4.07 -6.45
N ASP A 134 -6.57 -3.72 -5.50
CA ASP A 134 -7.89 -4.32 -5.34
C ASP A 134 -8.87 -3.31 -4.74
N TYR A 135 -10.12 -3.73 -4.56
CA TYR A 135 -11.15 -2.95 -3.89
C TYR A 135 -10.95 -2.98 -2.37
N ALA A 136 -11.23 -1.84 -1.74
CA ALA A 136 -10.96 -1.62 -0.32
C ALA A 136 -12.24 -1.53 0.54
N ASP A 137 -13.30 -2.20 0.16
CA ASP A 137 -14.61 -2.15 0.86
C ASP A 137 -14.52 -2.50 2.35
N TYR A 138 -13.47 -3.20 2.74
CA TYR A 138 -13.20 -3.59 4.13
C TYR A 138 -12.46 -2.52 4.93
N VAL A 139 -11.87 -1.52 4.29
CA VAL A 139 -11.12 -0.47 5.00
C VAL A 139 -12.09 0.59 5.47
N LYS A 140 -12.28 0.67 6.78
CA LYS A 140 -13.17 1.62 7.45
C LYS A 140 -12.37 2.53 8.37
N ILE A 141 -12.37 3.83 8.08
CA ILE A 141 -11.64 4.85 8.83
C ILE A 141 -12.65 5.67 9.62
N ASN A 142 -12.51 5.69 10.93
CA ASN A 142 -13.33 6.53 11.82
C ASN A 142 -12.60 7.84 12.08
N ALA A 143 -13.02 8.88 11.39
CA ALA A 143 -12.40 10.19 11.48
C ALA A 143 -13.43 11.29 11.23
N ASP A 144 -13.17 12.48 11.72
CA ASP A 144 -14.03 13.68 11.54
C ASP A 144 -15.50 13.42 11.94
N GLY A 145 -15.71 12.56 12.97
CA GLY A 145 -17.06 12.22 13.47
C GLY A 145 -17.89 11.29 12.57
N LYS A 146 -17.29 10.69 11.56
CA LYS A 146 -17.95 9.75 10.63
C LYS A 146 -17.06 8.57 10.27
N THR A 147 -17.66 7.55 9.68
CA THR A 147 -16.91 6.45 9.06
C THR A 147 -16.74 6.72 7.58
N ILE A 148 -15.50 6.73 7.13
CA ILE A 148 -15.11 6.90 5.73
C ILE A 148 -14.54 5.57 5.23
N THR A 149 -14.93 5.15 4.05
CA THR A 149 -14.37 3.96 3.40
C THR A 149 -13.32 4.34 2.36
N SER A 150 -12.62 3.35 1.79
CA SER A 150 -11.82 3.56 0.59
C SER A 150 -12.37 2.71 -0.54
N LYS A 151 -12.45 3.25 -1.75
CA LYS A 151 -12.87 2.49 -2.93
C LYS A 151 -11.84 1.47 -3.36
N ASN A 152 -10.59 1.86 -3.31
CA ASN A 152 -9.48 1.06 -3.81
C ASN A 152 -8.31 1.10 -2.82
N TYR A 153 -7.48 0.08 -2.89
CA TYR A 153 -6.15 0.14 -2.32
C TYR A 153 -5.11 -0.34 -3.31
N VAL A 154 -3.91 0.17 -3.12
CA VAL A 154 -2.68 -0.34 -3.71
C VAL A 154 -1.79 -0.78 -2.56
N GLN A 155 -1.29 -1.99 -2.61
CA GLN A 155 -0.26 -2.41 -1.69
C GLN A 155 1.05 -2.66 -2.41
N VAL A 156 2.12 -2.19 -1.80
CA VAL A 156 3.48 -2.36 -2.30
C VAL A 156 4.43 -2.66 -1.15
N THR A 157 5.48 -3.39 -1.43
CA THR A 157 6.58 -3.57 -0.47
C THR A 157 7.73 -2.63 -0.80
N ASN A 158 8.42 -2.14 0.21
CA ASN A 158 9.62 -1.31 0.00
C ASN A 158 10.91 -2.15 -0.14
N SER A 159 10.80 -3.44 -0.44
CA SER A 159 11.93 -4.36 -0.49
C SER A 159 12.56 -4.47 -1.87
N TYR A 160 13.84 -4.25 -1.89
CA TYR A 160 14.71 -4.43 -3.06
C TYR A 160 15.20 -5.85 -3.24
N ASN A 161 15.39 -6.57 -2.14
CA ASN A 161 15.95 -7.93 -2.15
C ASN A 161 15.00 -8.94 -2.80
N TYR A 162 13.80 -8.50 -3.10
CA TYR A 162 12.73 -9.36 -3.55
C TYR A 162 12.78 -9.71 -5.04
N LEU A 163 13.28 -8.82 -5.88
CA LEU A 163 13.19 -8.97 -7.34
C LEU A 163 14.53 -9.23 -8.05
N TYR A 164 15.65 -8.96 -7.40
CA TYR A 164 16.95 -9.17 -8.03
C TYR A 164 18.02 -9.59 -7.03
N LYS A 165 18.58 -10.78 -7.22
CA LYS A 165 19.81 -11.25 -6.55
C LYS A 165 21.05 -10.48 -7.03
N ASP A 166 20.92 -9.50 -7.89
CA ASP A 166 22.03 -8.72 -8.36
C ASP A 166 22.16 -7.43 -7.51
N ASN A 167 23.43 -7.05 -7.29
CA ASN A 167 23.83 -5.92 -6.46
C ASN A 167 23.39 -4.54 -6.99
N ARG A 168 22.37 -4.44 -7.79
CA ARG A 168 21.82 -3.16 -8.26
C ARG A 168 21.07 -2.47 -7.15
N LYS A 169 21.77 -1.62 -6.44
CA LYS A 169 21.28 -0.79 -5.32
C LYS A 169 20.24 0.26 -5.73
N ASN A 170 19.47 0.11 -6.80
CA ASN A 170 18.69 1.21 -7.34
C ASN A 170 17.20 1.07 -7.14
N VAL A 171 16.70 1.99 -6.47
CA VAL A 171 15.47 2.54 -5.97
C VAL A 171 14.25 2.54 -6.96
N ILE A 172 14.38 2.15 -8.19
CA ILE A 172 13.36 2.37 -9.24
C ILE A 172 12.19 1.38 -9.15
N LEU A 173 12.40 0.19 -8.63
CA LEU A 173 11.39 -0.87 -8.70
C LEU A 173 10.14 -0.66 -7.85
N PRO A 174 10.21 -0.23 -6.58
CA PRO A 174 9.00 0.05 -5.83
C PRO A 174 8.15 1.14 -6.47
N MET A 175 8.78 2.15 -7.06
CA MET A 175 8.05 3.20 -7.76
C MET A 175 7.42 2.69 -9.06
N ALA A 176 8.12 1.87 -9.83
CA ALA A 176 7.58 1.27 -11.04
C ALA A 176 6.37 0.39 -10.73
N VAL A 177 6.46 -0.45 -9.68
CA VAL A 177 5.33 -1.28 -9.22
C VAL A 177 4.18 -0.40 -8.71
N ALA A 178 4.46 0.58 -7.87
CA ALA A 178 3.43 1.50 -7.38
C ALA A 178 2.75 2.27 -8.52
N THR A 179 3.51 2.68 -9.53
CA THR A 179 2.99 3.33 -10.73
C THR A 179 2.11 2.37 -11.54
N HIS A 180 2.53 1.12 -11.71
CA HIS A 180 1.74 0.10 -12.39
C HIS A 180 0.40 -0.13 -11.69
N GLU A 181 0.42 -0.41 -10.39
CA GLU A 181 -0.79 -0.66 -9.60
C GLU A 181 -1.71 0.57 -9.53
N MET A 182 -1.14 1.77 -9.48
CA MET A 182 -1.91 3.01 -9.57
C MET A 182 -2.58 3.16 -10.94
N GLY A 183 -1.95 2.67 -12.01
CA GLY A 183 -2.54 2.60 -13.35
C GLY A 183 -3.85 1.83 -13.37
N HIS A 184 -3.95 0.74 -12.59
CA HIS A 184 -5.21 -0.01 -12.46
C HIS A 184 -6.31 0.79 -11.76
N ILE A 185 -5.97 1.65 -10.81
CA ILE A 185 -6.95 2.59 -10.22
C ILE A 185 -7.48 3.57 -11.27
N LEU A 186 -6.63 4.01 -12.18
CA LEU A 186 -6.99 4.88 -13.30
C LEU A 186 -7.71 4.16 -14.44
N GLY A 187 -7.93 2.84 -14.31
CA GLY A 187 -8.67 2.02 -15.29
C GLY A 187 -7.81 1.37 -16.36
N PHE A 188 -6.48 1.47 -16.29
CA PHE A 188 -5.60 0.77 -17.22
C PHE A 188 -5.59 -0.74 -16.96
N LYS A 189 -5.54 -1.51 -18.02
CA LYS A 189 -5.39 -2.98 -17.96
C LYS A 189 -3.93 -3.36 -18.11
N ASP A 190 -3.59 -4.56 -17.63
CA ASP A 190 -2.31 -5.17 -17.94
C ASP A 190 -2.12 -5.29 -19.45
N LEU A 191 -0.93 -4.90 -19.89
CA LEU A 191 -0.54 -4.98 -21.31
C LEU A 191 0.24 -6.25 -21.64
N TYR A 192 0.47 -7.11 -20.63
CA TYR A 192 1.13 -8.41 -20.82
C TYR A 192 0.11 -9.54 -20.83
N ASN A 193 0.45 -10.61 -21.56
CA ASN A 193 -0.39 -11.80 -21.64
C ASN A 193 0.06 -12.81 -20.56
N SER A 194 -0.76 -13.00 -19.54
CA SER A 194 -0.50 -13.96 -18.46
C SER A 194 -0.70 -15.43 -18.85
N SER A 195 -1.20 -15.70 -20.06
CA SER A 195 -1.49 -17.07 -20.52
C SER A 195 -0.27 -17.80 -21.07
N ASN A 196 0.91 -17.20 -21.07
CA ASN A 196 2.16 -17.81 -21.59
C ASN A 196 3.24 -17.96 -20.51
N SER A 197 2.89 -18.06 -19.23
CA SER A 197 3.81 -18.35 -18.13
C SER A 197 3.59 -19.75 -17.58
#